data_861fa0ac612d5fb42f0318bcc6b8b42b
#
_entry.id   861fa0ac612d5fb42f0318bcc6b8b42b
#
_cell.length_a   1.000
_cell.length_b   1.000
_cell.length_c   1.000
_cell.angle_alpha   90.00
_cell.angle_beta   90.00
_cell.angle_gamma   90.00
#
_symmetry.space_group_name_H-M   'P 1'
#
loop_
_entity.id
_entity.type
_entity.pdbx_description
1 polymer ?
#
loop_
_entity_poly.entity_id
_entity_poly.type
_entity_poly.pdbx_seq_one_letter_code
_entity_poly.pdbx_strand_id
1 'polypeptide(L)'
;SEILSSNILVISRKGKVLGVGLCPGVDEIEELIEDQVGGFVDRMLNERLLSILSTKENVNLATLGFAEENVKKYQAIITPIDIAGERLGTLFIYKCDEQYDIDDIILSEYGTTVVGLEMMRSVNEENAEETRKIQIVKSAISTLSFSELEAITHIFEELDGNEGILVASKIADRVGI
;
A
#
# COMPACT_ATOMS: atom_id res chain seq x y z
N SER A 1 -18.98 0.22 5.24
CA SER A 1 -19.11 0.23 6.73
C SER A 1 -20.56 0.13 7.17
N GLU A 2 -21.47 0.95 6.66
CA GLU A 2 -22.87 0.99 7.09
C GLU A 2 -23.61 -0.35 6.94
N ILE A 3 -23.44 -1.07 5.81
CA ILE A 3 -24.13 -2.35 5.54
C ILE A 3 -23.71 -3.43 6.56
N LEU A 4 -22.42 -3.47 6.91
CA LEU A 4 -21.86 -4.44 7.87
C LEU A 4 -21.90 -3.94 9.32
N SER A 5 -22.37 -2.71 9.55
CA SER A 5 -22.31 -2.05 10.87
C SER A 5 -20.92 -2.16 11.52
N SER A 6 -19.87 -1.99 10.72
CA SER A 6 -18.49 -2.31 11.10
C SER A 6 -17.51 -1.27 10.60
N ASN A 7 -16.41 -1.11 11.31
CA ASN A 7 -15.25 -0.40 10.81
C ASN A 7 -14.47 -1.29 9.84
N ILE A 8 -13.95 -0.69 8.77
CA ILE A 8 -13.27 -1.40 7.68
C ILE A 8 -11.93 -0.72 7.41
N LEU A 9 -10.87 -1.51 7.31
CA LEU A 9 -9.55 -1.06 6.90
C LEU A 9 -9.09 -1.88 5.68
N VAL A 10 -8.51 -1.19 4.72
CA VAL A 10 -7.78 -1.79 3.60
C VAL A 10 -6.29 -1.56 3.82
N ILE A 11 -5.55 -2.64 3.99
CA ILE A 11 -4.13 -2.61 4.32
C ILE A 11 -3.36 -3.25 3.15
N SER A 12 -2.37 -2.55 2.61
CA SER A 12 -1.51 -3.08 1.54
C SER A 12 -0.62 -4.22 2.06
N ARG A 13 -0.03 -4.99 1.16
CA ARG A 13 0.97 -6.01 1.49
C ARG A 13 2.15 -5.47 2.32
N LYS A 14 2.52 -4.20 2.13
CA LYS A 14 3.60 -3.54 2.88
C LYS A 14 3.14 -2.97 4.23
N GLY A 15 1.89 -3.16 4.61
CA GLY A 15 1.32 -2.63 5.85
C GLY A 15 0.79 -1.20 5.77
N LYS A 16 0.79 -0.57 4.59
CA LYS A 16 0.25 0.79 4.43
C LYS A 16 -1.28 0.75 4.44
N VAL A 17 -1.89 1.63 5.22
CA VAL A 17 -3.34 1.81 5.26
C VAL A 17 -3.77 2.57 4.00
N LEU A 18 -4.51 1.91 3.12
CA LEU A 18 -4.97 2.46 1.85
C LEU A 18 -6.35 3.10 1.94
N GLY A 19 -7.17 2.63 2.87
CA GLY A 19 -8.51 3.16 3.09
C GLY A 19 -9.06 2.75 4.43
N VAL A 20 -9.90 3.62 4.99
CA VAL A 20 -10.63 3.42 6.24
C VAL A 20 -12.09 3.79 6.02
N GLY A 21 -12.98 2.93 6.45
CA GLY A 21 -14.42 3.18 6.49
C GLY A 21 -14.92 3.04 7.93
N LEU A 22 -15.24 4.15 8.59
CA LEU A 22 -15.75 4.14 9.95
C LEU A 22 -17.27 3.99 9.95
N CYS A 23 -17.78 3.27 10.94
CA CYS A 23 -19.21 3.09 11.18
C CYS A 23 -19.60 3.83 12.47
N PRO A 24 -20.62 4.70 12.44
CA PRO A 24 -21.12 5.34 13.65
C PRO A 24 -21.51 4.29 14.71
N GLY A 25 -21.01 4.46 15.94
CA GLY A 25 -21.28 3.57 17.07
C GLY A 25 -20.30 2.41 17.23
N VAL A 26 -19.33 2.26 16.36
CA VAL A 26 -18.21 1.32 16.56
C VAL A 26 -16.97 2.13 16.94
N ASP A 27 -16.47 1.92 18.17
CA ASP A 27 -15.28 2.62 18.64
C ASP A 27 -14.06 2.28 17.77
N GLU A 28 -13.20 3.25 17.57
CA GLU A 28 -11.93 3.06 16.88
C GLU A 28 -10.92 2.38 17.80
N ILE A 29 -10.13 1.48 17.23
CA ILE A 29 -9.01 0.85 17.93
C ILE A 29 -7.78 1.70 17.62
N GLU A 30 -7.28 2.47 18.59
CA GLU A 30 -6.16 3.39 18.43
C GLU A 30 -4.94 2.72 17.80
N GLU A 31 -4.60 1.50 18.22
CA GLU A 31 -3.48 0.71 17.70
C GLU A 31 -3.58 0.37 16.20
N LEU A 32 -4.79 0.44 15.61
CA LEU A 32 -5.04 0.20 14.18
C LEU A 32 -5.05 1.49 13.36
N ILE A 33 -5.34 2.63 13.99
CA ILE A 33 -5.66 3.89 13.30
C ILE A 33 -4.74 5.03 13.77
N GLU A 34 -3.64 4.71 14.47
CA GLU A 34 -2.65 5.71 14.92
C GLU A 34 -2.22 6.67 13.81
N ASP A 35 -2.12 6.16 12.58
CA ASP A 35 -1.88 6.95 11.38
C ASP A 35 -3.06 6.80 10.40
N GLN A 36 -3.75 7.88 10.13
CA GLN A 36 -4.81 7.99 9.12
C GLN A 36 -4.41 7.32 7.78
N VAL A 37 -5.33 7.28 6.83
CA VAL A 37 -5.05 6.79 5.47
C VAL A 37 -3.68 7.31 4.97
N GLY A 38 -2.79 6.38 4.62
CA GLY A 38 -1.41 6.67 4.22
C GLY A 38 -0.35 6.29 5.25
N GLY A 39 -0.72 6.10 6.52
CA GLY A 39 0.16 5.57 7.56
C GLY A 39 0.37 4.06 7.44
N PHE A 40 1.11 3.48 8.38
CA PHE A 40 1.44 2.06 8.38
C PHE A 40 0.97 1.42 9.68
N VAL A 41 0.39 0.23 9.59
CA VAL A 41 0.13 -0.60 10.75
C VAL A 41 1.44 -1.16 11.33
N ASP A 42 1.42 -1.54 12.61
CA ASP A 42 2.57 -2.18 13.24
C ASP A 42 3.09 -3.36 12.41
N ARG A 43 4.41 -3.50 12.32
CA ARG A 43 5.06 -4.53 11.51
C ARG A 43 4.66 -5.95 11.92
N MET A 44 4.61 -6.23 13.22
CA MET A 44 4.26 -7.56 13.74
C MET A 44 2.81 -7.90 13.45
N LEU A 45 1.93 -6.89 13.56
CA LEU A 45 0.54 -7.03 13.16
C LEU A 45 0.43 -7.34 11.67
N ASN A 46 1.12 -6.60 10.81
CA ASN A 46 1.10 -6.84 9.36
C ASN A 46 1.58 -8.26 9.01
N GLU A 47 2.65 -8.74 9.63
CA GLU A 47 3.16 -10.10 9.41
C GLU A 47 2.12 -11.17 9.81
N ARG A 48 1.39 -10.97 10.92
CA ARG A 48 0.31 -11.86 11.34
C ARG A 48 -0.87 -11.83 10.36
N LEU A 49 -1.27 -10.65 9.90
CA LEU A 49 -2.33 -10.50 8.90
C LEU A 49 -1.95 -11.20 7.57
N LEU A 50 -0.71 -11.07 7.13
CA LEU A 50 -0.22 -11.73 5.92
C LEU A 50 -0.12 -13.24 6.04
N SER A 51 0.02 -13.78 7.26
CA SER A 51 0.01 -15.24 7.49
C SER A 51 -1.38 -15.87 7.30
N ILE A 52 -2.44 -15.05 7.25
CA ILE A 52 -3.81 -15.51 7.01
C ILE A 52 -4.00 -15.70 5.50
N LEU A 53 -4.18 -16.96 5.08
CA LEU A 53 -4.28 -17.36 3.67
C LEU A 53 -5.71 -17.53 3.16
N SER A 54 -6.70 -17.50 4.05
CA SER A 54 -8.13 -17.57 3.72
C SER A 54 -8.92 -16.72 4.70
N THR A 55 -10.11 -16.30 4.31
CA THR A 55 -11.01 -15.55 5.19
C THR A 55 -11.12 -16.20 6.57
N LYS A 56 -10.92 -15.42 7.60
CA LYS A 56 -11.12 -15.75 9.00
C LYS A 56 -12.25 -14.90 9.55
N GLU A 57 -13.23 -15.56 10.09
CA GLU A 57 -14.44 -14.96 10.66
C GLU A 57 -14.39 -14.97 12.18
N ASN A 58 -15.06 -14.02 12.79
CA ASN A 58 -15.22 -13.93 14.24
C ASN A 58 -13.91 -14.09 15.01
N VAL A 59 -12.85 -13.46 14.48
CA VAL A 59 -11.51 -13.50 15.08
C VAL A 59 -11.47 -12.58 16.28
N ASN A 60 -11.06 -13.15 17.44
CA ASN A 60 -10.77 -12.32 18.61
C ASN A 60 -9.45 -11.57 18.39
N LEU A 61 -9.47 -10.25 18.53
CA LEU A 61 -8.32 -9.40 18.24
C LEU A 61 -7.12 -9.64 19.17
N ALA A 62 -7.35 -10.17 20.38
CA ALA A 62 -6.25 -10.57 21.27
C ALA A 62 -5.32 -11.62 20.62
N THR A 63 -5.85 -12.47 19.74
CA THR A 63 -5.04 -13.46 19.00
C THR A 63 -4.09 -12.81 17.98
N LEU A 64 -4.37 -11.59 17.59
CA LEU A 64 -3.51 -10.79 16.70
C LEU A 64 -2.47 -9.96 17.45
N GLY A 65 -2.49 -10.03 18.79
CA GLY A 65 -1.51 -9.37 19.66
C GLY A 65 -1.94 -8.01 20.18
N PHE A 66 -3.20 -7.64 20.01
CA PHE A 66 -3.77 -6.47 20.69
C PHE A 66 -3.89 -6.73 22.18
N ALA A 67 -3.77 -5.67 23.00
CA ALA A 67 -3.94 -5.77 24.44
C ALA A 67 -5.37 -6.23 24.78
N GLU A 68 -5.49 -7.30 25.57
CA GLU A 68 -6.79 -7.91 25.88
C GLU A 68 -7.82 -6.94 26.49
N GLU A 69 -7.35 -5.98 27.27
CA GLU A 69 -8.23 -5.02 27.96
C GLU A 69 -8.99 -4.13 26.98
N ASN A 70 -8.38 -3.84 25.81
CA ASN A 70 -8.93 -2.92 24.81
C ASN A 70 -9.78 -3.63 23.76
N VAL A 71 -9.64 -4.95 23.58
CA VAL A 71 -10.17 -5.64 22.41
C VAL A 71 -11.10 -6.82 22.68
N LYS A 72 -11.40 -7.13 23.95
CA LYS A 72 -12.27 -8.29 24.31
C LYS A 72 -13.65 -8.27 23.68
N LYS A 73 -14.19 -7.08 23.43
CA LYS A 73 -15.52 -6.88 22.86
C LYS A 73 -15.56 -6.90 21.32
N TYR A 74 -14.40 -6.91 20.66
CA TYR A 74 -14.35 -6.82 19.20
C TYR A 74 -14.24 -8.20 18.55
N GLN A 75 -15.03 -8.37 17.51
CA GLN A 75 -14.94 -9.48 16.56
C GLN A 75 -14.49 -8.95 15.20
N ALA A 76 -13.67 -9.70 14.51
CA ALA A 76 -13.17 -9.30 13.21
C ALA A 76 -13.40 -10.34 12.11
N ILE A 77 -13.59 -9.86 10.89
CA ILE A 77 -13.37 -10.62 9.66
C ILE A 77 -12.04 -10.14 9.06
N ILE A 78 -11.19 -11.09 8.71
CA ILE A 78 -9.91 -10.82 8.09
C ILE A 78 -9.86 -11.59 6.78
N THR A 79 -9.85 -10.86 5.67
CA THR A 79 -9.87 -11.46 4.34
C THR A 79 -8.62 -11.07 3.57
N PRO A 80 -7.86 -12.05 3.05
CA PRO A 80 -6.75 -11.79 2.14
C PRO A 80 -7.24 -11.16 0.84
N ILE A 81 -6.59 -10.10 0.38
CA ILE A 81 -6.85 -9.50 -0.93
C ILE A 81 -5.86 -10.13 -1.92
N ASP A 82 -6.32 -11.17 -2.60
CA ASP A 82 -5.54 -11.93 -3.59
C ASP A 82 -6.22 -11.83 -4.96
N ILE A 83 -5.50 -11.34 -5.96
CA ILE A 83 -5.99 -11.27 -7.34
C ILE A 83 -4.97 -11.97 -8.26
N ALA A 84 -5.46 -12.88 -9.07
CA ALA A 84 -4.64 -13.65 -10.03
C ALA A 84 -3.42 -14.34 -9.38
N GLY A 85 -3.55 -14.77 -8.12
CA GLY A 85 -2.47 -15.44 -7.38
C GLY A 85 -1.45 -14.50 -6.74
N GLU A 86 -1.67 -13.20 -6.83
CA GLU A 86 -0.83 -12.19 -6.18
C GLU A 86 -1.53 -11.61 -4.95
N ARG A 87 -0.84 -11.67 -3.79
CA ARG A 87 -1.30 -11.04 -2.56
C ARG A 87 -1.08 -9.53 -2.64
N LEU A 88 -2.16 -8.77 -2.68
CA LEU A 88 -2.13 -7.30 -2.73
C LEU A 88 -2.22 -6.67 -1.33
N GLY A 89 -2.94 -7.31 -0.41
CA GLY A 89 -3.14 -6.76 0.92
C GLY A 89 -4.10 -7.57 1.78
N THR A 90 -4.68 -6.91 2.75
CA THR A 90 -5.67 -7.49 3.68
C THR A 90 -6.85 -6.53 3.85
N LEU A 91 -8.06 -7.06 3.76
CA LEU A 91 -9.27 -6.39 4.21
C LEU A 91 -9.51 -6.79 5.66
N PHE A 92 -9.55 -5.80 6.54
CA PHE A 92 -9.76 -5.97 7.97
C PHE A 92 -11.05 -5.28 8.37
N ILE A 93 -12.01 -6.02 8.90
CA ILE A 93 -13.34 -5.54 9.27
C ILE A 93 -13.57 -5.89 10.73
N TYR A 94 -14.05 -4.96 11.55
CA TYR A 94 -14.33 -5.24 12.95
C TYR A 94 -15.55 -4.49 13.48
N LYS A 95 -16.26 -5.11 14.42
CA LYS A 95 -17.36 -4.53 15.16
C LYS A 95 -17.35 -4.98 16.64
N CYS A 96 -18.14 -4.30 17.47
CA CYS A 96 -18.28 -4.63 18.91
C CYS A 96 -19.41 -5.62 19.15
N ASP A 97 -19.23 -6.49 20.14
CA ASP A 97 -20.27 -7.27 20.83
C ASP A 97 -21.14 -8.20 19.98
N GLU A 98 -20.99 -8.21 18.67
CA GLU A 98 -21.77 -9.06 17.76
C GLU A 98 -20.87 -9.94 16.92
N GLN A 99 -21.35 -11.14 16.61
CA GLN A 99 -20.70 -12.02 15.66
C GLN A 99 -21.16 -11.70 14.24
N TYR A 100 -20.31 -12.02 13.28
CA TYR A 100 -20.61 -11.98 11.86
C TYR A 100 -21.36 -13.25 11.45
N ASP A 101 -22.39 -13.09 10.65
CA ASP A 101 -23.13 -14.18 10.04
C ASP A 101 -22.58 -14.52 8.63
N ILE A 102 -23.22 -15.50 7.99
CA ILE A 102 -22.78 -15.96 6.68
C ILE A 102 -22.94 -14.88 5.59
N ASP A 103 -23.95 -14.03 5.71
CA ASP A 103 -24.21 -12.96 4.72
C ASP A 103 -23.15 -11.87 4.85
N ASP A 104 -22.72 -11.53 6.06
CA ASP A 104 -21.60 -10.64 6.35
C ASP A 104 -20.29 -11.15 5.74
N ILE A 105 -20.03 -12.46 5.86
CA ILE A 105 -18.83 -13.09 5.31
C ILE A 105 -18.84 -13.04 3.79
N ILE A 106 -19.95 -13.41 3.16
CA ILE A 106 -20.12 -13.36 1.69
C ILE A 106 -19.93 -11.94 1.19
N LEU A 107 -20.53 -10.96 1.86
CA LEU A 107 -20.39 -9.55 1.48
C LEU A 107 -18.93 -9.06 1.62
N SER A 108 -18.23 -9.51 2.66
CA SER A 108 -16.82 -9.19 2.88
C SER A 108 -15.92 -9.76 1.78
N GLU A 109 -16.14 -11.00 1.37
CA GLU A 109 -15.39 -11.65 0.28
C GLU A 109 -15.66 -10.98 -1.07
N TYR A 110 -16.93 -10.62 -1.34
CA TYR A 110 -17.28 -9.85 -2.52
C TYR A 110 -16.60 -8.47 -2.52
N GLY A 111 -16.68 -7.75 -1.39
CA GLY A 111 -16.02 -6.46 -1.20
C GLY A 111 -14.50 -6.55 -1.40
N THR A 112 -13.89 -7.62 -0.90
CA THR A 112 -12.46 -7.91 -1.08
C THR A 112 -12.08 -8.04 -2.55
N THR A 113 -12.91 -8.71 -3.34
CA THR A 113 -12.68 -8.84 -4.80
C THR A 113 -12.72 -7.48 -5.49
N VAL A 114 -13.72 -6.66 -5.17
CA VAL A 114 -13.86 -5.30 -5.76
C VAL A 114 -12.66 -4.43 -5.39
N VAL A 115 -12.27 -4.42 -4.11
CA VAL A 115 -11.10 -3.67 -3.63
C VAL A 115 -9.82 -4.16 -4.30
N GLY A 116 -9.64 -5.47 -4.41
CA GLY A 116 -8.48 -6.09 -5.05
C GLY A 116 -8.34 -5.72 -6.53
N LEU A 117 -9.44 -5.69 -7.27
CA LEU A 117 -9.44 -5.25 -8.67
C LEU A 117 -9.04 -3.77 -8.80
N GLU A 118 -9.52 -2.90 -7.91
CA GLU A 118 -9.14 -1.48 -7.91
C GLU A 118 -7.67 -1.28 -7.52
N MET A 119 -7.19 -2.03 -6.53
CA MET A 119 -5.76 -2.03 -6.17
C MET A 119 -4.88 -2.45 -7.35
N MET A 120 -5.25 -3.51 -8.06
CA MET A 120 -4.50 -3.99 -9.23
C MET A 120 -4.54 -2.98 -10.37
N ARG A 121 -5.68 -2.30 -10.58
CA ARG A 121 -5.79 -1.23 -11.55
C ARG A 121 -4.83 -0.08 -11.23
N SER A 122 -4.79 0.39 -9.98
CA SER A 122 -3.88 1.46 -9.54
C SER A 122 -2.41 1.10 -9.77
N VAL A 123 -2.01 -0.13 -9.40
CA VAL A 123 -0.64 -0.62 -9.64
C VAL A 123 -0.30 -0.65 -11.13
N ASN A 124 -1.22 -1.09 -11.97
CA ASN A 124 -1.02 -1.13 -13.42
C ASN A 124 -0.91 0.28 -14.02
N GLU A 125 -1.70 1.23 -13.55
CA GLU A 125 -1.64 2.63 -13.98
C GLU A 125 -0.30 3.27 -13.58
N GLU A 126 0.18 3.07 -12.35
CA GLU A 126 1.49 3.52 -11.89
C GLU A 126 2.63 2.94 -12.72
N ASN A 127 2.63 1.63 -12.96
CA ASN A 127 3.63 0.95 -13.78
C ASN A 127 3.62 1.43 -15.24
N ALA A 128 2.45 1.69 -15.81
CA ALA A 128 2.32 2.23 -17.16
C ALA A 128 2.88 3.65 -17.25
N GLU A 129 2.64 4.48 -16.24
CA GLU A 129 3.19 5.85 -16.19
C GLU A 129 4.71 5.82 -16.04
N GLU A 130 5.26 4.98 -15.17
CA GLU A 130 6.70 4.82 -15.00
C GLU A 130 7.37 4.32 -16.29
N THR A 131 6.78 3.32 -16.93
CA THR A 131 7.25 2.81 -18.23
C THR A 131 7.26 3.92 -19.29
N ARG A 132 6.21 4.74 -19.33
CA ARG A 132 6.13 5.88 -20.25
C ARG A 132 7.22 6.91 -19.96
N LYS A 133 7.48 7.25 -18.70
CA LYS A 133 8.57 8.16 -18.31
C LYS A 133 9.92 7.63 -18.77
N ILE A 134 10.20 6.35 -18.54
CA ILE A 134 11.43 5.69 -19.00
C ILE A 134 11.57 5.75 -20.51
N GLN A 135 10.49 5.52 -21.27
CA GLN A 135 10.52 5.58 -22.73
C GLN A 135 10.80 6.99 -23.25
N ILE A 136 10.20 8.02 -22.62
CA ILE A 136 10.48 9.42 -22.98
C ILE A 136 11.94 9.75 -22.77
N VAL A 137 12.51 9.39 -21.61
CA VAL A 137 13.94 9.62 -21.30
C VAL A 137 14.83 8.87 -22.28
N LYS A 138 14.57 7.59 -22.56
CA LYS A 138 15.33 6.80 -23.54
C LYS A 138 15.27 7.42 -24.93
N SER A 139 14.10 7.89 -25.35
CA SER A 139 13.95 8.56 -26.65
C SER A 139 14.74 9.86 -26.69
N ALA A 140 14.71 10.68 -25.65
CA ALA A 140 15.51 11.91 -25.58
C ALA A 140 17.01 11.61 -25.64
N ILE A 141 17.49 10.64 -24.85
CA ILE A 141 18.90 10.23 -24.84
C ILE A 141 19.34 9.71 -26.23
N SER A 142 18.49 8.97 -26.93
CA SER A 142 18.82 8.42 -28.25
C SER A 142 19.00 9.49 -29.35
N THR A 143 18.56 10.73 -29.11
CA THR A 143 18.75 11.85 -30.04
C THR A 143 20.02 12.65 -29.78
N LEU A 144 20.70 12.37 -28.67
CA LEU A 144 21.93 13.09 -28.31
C LEU A 144 23.14 12.62 -29.14
N SER A 145 24.02 13.55 -29.47
CA SER A 145 25.35 13.22 -29.98
C SER A 145 26.22 12.58 -28.89
N PHE A 146 27.32 11.99 -29.29
CA PHE A 146 28.26 11.36 -28.34
C PHE A 146 28.73 12.35 -27.27
N SER A 147 29.13 13.58 -27.68
CA SER A 147 29.60 14.62 -26.75
C SER A 147 28.52 15.09 -25.78
N GLU A 148 27.26 15.19 -26.23
CA GLU A 148 26.13 15.55 -25.36
C GLU A 148 25.83 14.46 -24.36
N LEU A 149 25.90 13.18 -24.78
CA LEU A 149 25.71 12.04 -23.89
C LEU A 149 26.82 11.97 -22.83
N GLU A 150 28.07 12.23 -23.23
CA GLU A 150 29.22 12.27 -22.33
C GLU A 150 29.07 13.42 -21.31
N ALA A 151 28.63 14.59 -21.75
CA ALA A 151 28.34 15.72 -20.87
C ALA A 151 27.26 15.41 -19.84
N ILE A 152 26.16 14.78 -20.25
CA ILE A 152 25.08 14.36 -19.33
C ILE A 152 25.59 13.33 -18.34
N THR A 153 26.41 12.36 -18.77
CA THR A 153 26.98 11.35 -17.86
C THR A 153 27.82 12.01 -16.77
N HIS A 154 28.68 13.00 -17.14
CA HIS A 154 29.45 13.73 -16.14
C HIS A 154 28.61 14.60 -15.22
N ILE A 155 27.50 15.18 -15.72
CA ILE A 155 26.54 15.88 -14.86
C ILE A 155 25.98 14.93 -13.77
N PHE A 156 25.57 13.74 -14.14
CA PHE A 156 25.05 12.75 -13.17
C PHE A 156 26.11 12.25 -12.19
N GLU A 157 27.37 12.14 -12.62
CA GLU A 157 28.50 11.76 -11.75
C GLU A 157 28.83 12.83 -10.68
N GLU A 158 28.62 14.12 -11.01
CA GLU A 158 28.84 15.23 -10.07
C GLU A 158 27.63 15.48 -9.13
N LEU A 159 26.47 14.87 -9.39
CA LEU A 159 25.30 14.96 -8.53
C LEU A 159 25.37 13.89 -7.43
N ASP A 160 25.22 14.32 -6.17
CA ASP A 160 25.03 13.42 -5.03
C ASP A 160 23.51 13.27 -4.81
N GLY A 161 22.94 12.22 -5.36
CA GLY A 161 21.49 12.03 -5.40
C GLY A 161 20.81 12.97 -6.39
N ASN A 162 19.92 13.86 -5.92
CA ASN A 162 19.15 14.80 -6.75
C ASN A 162 19.73 16.23 -6.75
N GLU A 163 20.77 16.50 -5.97
CA GLU A 163 21.32 17.84 -5.76
C GLU A 163 22.85 17.83 -5.91
N GLY A 164 23.41 18.92 -6.46
CA GLY A 164 24.85 19.12 -6.61
C GLY A 164 25.18 20.45 -7.22
N ILE A 165 26.43 20.88 -7.04
CA ILE A 165 26.95 22.12 -7.66
C ILE A 165 27.61 21.76 -8.98
N LEU A 166 26.98 22.15 -10.09
CA LEU A 166 27.50 21.94 -11.42
C LEU A 166 28.31 23.17 -11.89
N VAL A 167 29.55 22.95 -12.29
CA VAL A 167 30.42 23.98 -12.87
C VAL A 167 30.59 23.69 -14.35
N ALA A 168 29.93 24.47 -15.19
CA ALA A 168 29.89 24.27 -16.64
C ALA A 168 31.28 24.15 -17.28
N SER A 169 32.27 24.94 -16.83
CA SER A 169 33.66 24.86 -17.34
C SER A 169 34.30 23.50 -17.03
N LYS A 170 34.07 22.91 -15.88
CA LYS A 170 34.60 21.57 -15.55
C LYS A 170 34.01 20.46 -16.42
N ILE A 171 32.74 20.58 -16.77
CA ILE A 171 32.07 19.62 -17.65
C ILE A 171 32.62 19.80 -19.09
N ALA A 172 32.72 21.02 -19.58
CA ALA A 172 33.29 21.33 -20.90
C ALA A 172 34.74 20.83 -21.05
N ASP A 173 35.57 21.05 -20.03
CA ASP A 173 36.97 20.58 -20.03
C ASP A 173 37.06 19.03 -20.04
N ARG A 174 36.16 18.33 -19.39
CA ARG A 174 36.13 16.85 -19.38
C ARG A 174 35.63 16.24 -20.71
N VAL A 175 34.69 16.89 -21.35
CA VAL A 175 34.11 16.48 -22.65
C VAL A 175 34.93 16.95 -23.82
N GLY A 176 35.89 17.86 -23.60
CA GLY A 176 36.78 18.38 -24.63
C GLY A 176 36.13 19.40 -25.58
N ILE A 177 35.18 20.18 -25.07
CA ILE A 177 34.46 21.22 -25.80
C ILE A 177 34.86 22.60 -25.27
#